data_9befae9f1b8f61da730dfeab34eed27d
#
_entry.id   9befae9f1b8f61da730dfeab34eed27d
#
_cell.length_a   1.000
_cell.length_b   1.000
_cell.length_c   1.000
_cell.angle_alpha   90.00
_cell.angle_beta   90.00
_cell.angle_gamma   90.00
#
_symmetry.space_group_name_H-M   'P 1'
#
loop_
_entity.id
_entity.type
_entity.pdbx_description
1 polymer ?
#
loop_
_entity_poly.entity_id
_entity_poly.type
_entity_poly.pdbx_seq_one_letter_code
_entity_poly.pdbx_strand_id
1 'polypeptide(L)'
;MGRIDAETRQAMPLAFASISPLQWLAALGTTGLSFWALARYDIVLHQHLRTGIAPRNAGRAGAAAIALSQTLGLGTLTGGLVRWKLLKGLSPLMAGKLSIAVALSFFFGLAGITGLALLLSPLPAIPTCRALGAGLLLLTTGFALWTFFRPCLRLFGQSLRWPSLRHLGAILLWTGLDTLAACVTLALLLPDPAALPLTDLFPVFLLALAAGIASGAPGGVGPFELVLVALLPALPAPDLLAALLGFRLIYYALPAILALGLLLWPAPCRRPMPQMIPRVTPLRPGDIAADRAQPEHGLCPHNAAQLLHSGPSRAAVLRLPQSLILWLDPLTGPAAPALATLSDLARAQGRVAAAYKIGPRHAARLRATGHAALHICDEALLDPATFDIDQPRLRQLRRKLRQAQKAGISVIRAPRPDVTALAEIDAAWQAANGPARGVTMGRFCPRLLASQRIYVALSNSRPVAFMSWHQCDTGLCLDLMRHLPDLPQGTMHLLVMAALKDARATAHPQLSLAALPITPGPDLASQITARLTANPGLTRFKQSFAPTRAPRYALAPSRAALLFALADLARAIRHPDQALTPPSPAPAHHDHEAFAIAPGPGS
;
A
#
# COMPACT_ATOMS: atom_id res chain seq x y z
N MET A 1 43.58 14.87 17.13
CA MET A 1 44.43 14.06 17.99
C MET A 1 45.01 14.82 19.18
N GLY A 2 45.13 16.15 19.16
CA GLY A 2 45.74 16.96 20.24
C GLY A 2 44.92 17.17 21.53
N ARG A 3 43.77 16.54 21.70
CA ARG A 3 42.92 16.68 22.90
C ARG A 3 43.01 15.50 23.89
N ILE A 4 43.79 14.48 23.60
CA ILE A 4 43.97 13.31 24.49
C ILE A 4 45.39 13.33 25.06
N ASP A 5 45.65 14.27 25.92
CA ASP A 5 46.88 14.42 26.64
C ASP A 5 46.95 13.47 27.84
N ALA A 6 48.14 13.37 28.46
CA ALA A 6 48.33 12.53 29.64
C ALA A 6 47.39 12.93 30.81
N GLU A 7 47.09 14.22 30.95
CA GLU A 7 46.11 14.76 31.92
C GLU A 7 44.71 14.22 31.68
N THR A 8 44.23 14.19 30.43
CA THR A 8 42.93 13.64 30.05
C THR A 8 42.79 12.17 30.43
N ARG A 9 43.87 11.37 30.27
CA ARG A 9 43.88 9.94 30.65
C ARG A 9 43.82 9.72 32.15
N GLN A 10 44.38 10.62 32.95
CA GLN A 10 44.31 10.54 34.40
C GLN A 10 42.98 11.04 34.97
N ALA A 11 42.34 12.02 34.34
CA ALA A 11 41.06 12.57 34.77
C ALA A 11 39.86 11.69 34.38
N MET A 12 39.95 10.91 33.29
CA MET A 12 38.85 10.07 32.79
C MET A 12 38.30 9.06 33.81
N PRO A 13 39.08 8.31 34.63
CA PRO A 13 38.54 7.40 35.64
C PRO A 13 37.74 8.11 36.72
N LEU A 14 38.13 9.33 37.10
CA LEU A 14 37.41 10.15 38.07
C LEU A 14 36.08 10.63 37.49
N ALA A 15 36.06 11.10 36.24
CA ALA A 15 34.85 11.48 35.52
C ALA A 15 33.89 10.29 35.36
N PHE A 16 34.40 9.09 35.08
CA PHE A 16 33.61 7.88 35.00
C PHE A 16 32.99 7.48 36.36
N ALA A 17 33.79 7.60 37.46
CA ALA A 17 33.31 7.31 38.81
C ALA A 17 32.30 8.33 39.32
N SER A 18 32.24 9.54 38.77
CA SER A 18 31.27 10.57 39.15
C SER A 18 29.87 10.34 38.60
N ILE A 19 29.71 9.44 37.63
CA ILE A 19 28.39 9.07 37.07
C ILE A 19 27.56 8.35 38.15
N SER A 20 26.47 8.96 38.56
CA SER A 20 25.64 8.44 39.66
C SER A 20 24.90 7.14 39.28
N PRO A 21 24.58 6.29 40.28
CA PRO A 21 23.76 5.08 40.06
C PRO A 21 22.41 5.38 39.39
N LEU A 22 21.80 6.54 39.66
CA LEU A 22 20.54 6.95 39.06
C LEU A 22 20.71 7.25 37.55
N GLN A 23 21.82 7.88 37.16
CA GLN A 23 22.15 8.09 35.75
C GLN A 23 22.33 6.76 35.01
N TRP A 24 23.00 5.78 35.61
CA TRP A 24 23.13 4.42 35.07
C TRP A 24 21.79 3.73 34.88
N LEU A 25 20.89 3.81 35.87
CA LEU A 25 19.53 3.24 35.77
C LEU A 25 18.71 3.95 34.67
N ALA A 26 18.77 5.27 34.60
CA ALA A 26 18.09 6.04 33.56
C ALA A 26 18.64 5.69 32.16
N ALA A 27 19.96 5.56 32.00
CA ALA A 27 20.62 5.16 30.76
C ALA A 27 20.22 3.72 30.34
N LEU A 28 20.07 2.81 31.27
CA LEU A 28 19.52 1.47 31.01
C LEU A 28 18.07 1.54 30.51
N GLY A 29 17.24 2.40 31.14
CA GLY A 29 15.85 2.61 30.73
C GLY A 29 15.73 3.15 29.29
N THR A 30 16.53 4.16 28.96
CA THR A 30 16.56 4.74 27.60
C THR A 30 17.15 3.78 26.56
N THR A 31 18.16 2.98 26.92
CA THR A 31 18.63 1.88 26.07
C THR A 31 17.52 0.85 25.82
N GLY A 32 16.78 0.46 26.85
CA GLY A 32 15.62 -0.43 26.72
C GLY A 32 14.55 0.14 25.78
N LEU A 33 14.29 1.46 25.84
CA LEU A 33 13.36 2.15 24.93
C LEU A 33 13.87 2.13 23.49
N SER A 34 15.15 2.38 23.25
CA SER A 34 15.77 2.30 21.94
C SER A 34 15.62 0.89 21.34
N PHE A 35 16.00 -0.16 22.07
CA PHE A 35 15.87 -1.53 21.59
C PHE A 35 14.42 -1.98 21.41
N TRP A 36 13.48 -1.42 22.18
CA TRP A 36 12.04 -1.61 21.92
C TRP A 36 11.62 -0.95 20.61
N ALA A 37 12.11 0.26 20.32
CA ALA A 37 11.86 0.92 19.02
C ALA A 37 12.45 0.12 17.86
N LEU A 38 13.67 -0.41 17.98
CA LEU A 38 14.31 -1.29 17.00
C LEU A 38 13.53 -2.59 16.79
N ALA A 39 12.98 -3.18 17.85
CA ALA A 39 12.10 -4.35 17.73
C ALA A 39 10.83 -4.02 16.93
N ARG A 40 10.21 -2.84 17.16
CA ARG A 40 9.04 -2.36 16.40
C ARG A 40 9.40 -2.08 14.95
N TYR A 41 10.56 -1.51 14.71
CA TYR A 41 11.10 -1.26 13.40
C TYR A 41 11.23 -2.55 12.57
N ASP A 42 11.81 -3.60 13.13
CA ASP A 42 11.98 -4.89 12.45
C ASP A 42 10.63 -5.55 12.11
N ILE A 43 9.62 -5.42 13.00
CA ILE A 43 8.25 -5.88 12.75
C ILE A 43 7.66 -5.21 11.49
N VAL A 44 7.89 -3.91 11.28
CA VAL A 44 7.42 -3.18 10.08
C VAL A 44 7.99 -3.79 8.79
N LEU A 45 9.26 -4.17 8.81
CA LEU A 45 9.92 -4.78 7.65
C LEU A 45 9.46 -6.22 7.40
N HIS A 46 9.22 -7.00 8.46
CA HIS A 46 8.58 -8.30 8.33
C HIS A 46 7.18 -8.22 7.72
N GLN A 47 6.40 -7.20 8.09
CA GLN A 47 5.08 -6.93 7.48
C GLN A 47 5.19 -6.54 6.00
N HIS A 48 6.18 -5.69 5.66
CA HIS A 48 6.43 -5.29 4.27
C HIS A 48 6.82 -6.48 3.39
N LEU A 49 7.77 -7.31 3.85
CA LEU A 49 8.26 -8.48 3.13
C LEU A 49 7.34 -9.70 3.26
N ARG A 50 6.29 -9.62 4.08
CA ARG A 50 5.30 -10.70 4.29
C ARG A 50 5.91 -12.03 4.67
N THR A 51 6.82 -12.02 5.62
CA THR A 51 7.54 -13.22 6.05
C THR A 51 6.68 -14.24 6.78
N GLY A 52 5.47 -13.89 7.23
CA GLY A 52 4.58 -14.75 8.01
C GLY A 52 5.01 -14.96 9.46
N ILE A 53 6.11 -14.34 9.89
CA ILE A 53 6.63 -14.47 11.26
C ILE A 53 5.77 -13.65 12.24
N ALA A 54 5.45 -14.25 13.39
CA ALA A 54 4.70 -13.58 14.45
C ALA A 54 5.44 -12.30 14.93
N PRO A 55 4.74 -11.18 15.17
CA PRO A 55 5.37 -9.89 15.50
C PRO A 55 6.31 -9.95 16.71
N ARG A 56 5.96 -10.71 17.75
CA ARG A 56 6.81 -10.89 18.94
C ARG A 56 8.14 -11.55 18.60
N ASN A 57 8.13 -12.59 17.74
CA ASN A 57 9.34 -13.29 17.33
C ASN A 57 10.18 -12.43 16.38
N ALA A 58 9.54 -11.72 15.46
CA ALA A 58 10.18 -10.77 14.55
C ALA A 58 10.93 -9.69 15.34
N GLY A 59 10.26 -9.02 16.28
CA GLY A 59 10.86 -7.96 17.08
C GLY A 59 12.01 -8.46 17.96
N ARG A 60 11.88 -9.61 18.62
CA ARG A 60 12.96 -10.20 19.45
C ARG A 60 14.17 -10.57 18.60
N ALA A 61 13.97 -11.21 17.47
CA ALA A 61 15.07 -11.59 16.58
C ALA A 61 15.72 -10.36 15.93
N GLY A 62 14.92 -9.31 15.58
CA GLY A 62 15.41 -8.05 15.06
C GLY A 62 16.28 -7.30 16.05
N ALA A 63 15.80 -7.11 17.28
CA ALA A 63 16.59 -6.48 18.34
C ALA A 63 17.91 -7.21 18.60
N ALA A 64 17.88 -8.54 18.70
CA ALA A 64 19.10 -9.35 18.87
C ALA A 64 20.03 -9.27 17.66
N ALA A 65 19.48 -9.28 16.46
CA ALA A 65 20.27 -9.14 15.23
C ALA A 65 20.97 -7.79 15.15
N ILE A 66 20.28 -6.71 15.51
CA ILE A 66 20.86 -5.35 15.53
C ILE A 66 21.91 -5.25 16.62
N ALA A 67 21.66 -5.73 17.86
CA ALA A 67 22.62 -5.71 18.96
C ALA A 67 23.95 -6.38 18.59
N LEU A 68 23.90 -7.56 17.96
CA LEU A 68 25.10 -8.27 17.55
C LEU A 68 25.77 -7.64 16.32
N SER A 69 24.99 -7.19 15.33
CA SER A 69 25.55 -6.60 14.12
C SER A 69 26.22 -5.25 14.34
N GLN A 70 25.67 -4.42 15.23
CA GLN A 70 26.29 -3.13 15.58
C GLN A 70 27.58 -3.31 16.40
N THR A 71 27.74 -4.41 17.11
CA THR A 71 28.93 -4.66 17.96
C THR A 71 30.01 -5.40 17.17
N LEU A 72 29.65 -6.44 16.41
CA LEU A 72 30.61 -7.28 15.69
C LEU A 72 31.02 -6.71 14.33
N GLY A 73 30.27 -5.75 13.80
CA GLY A 73 30.46 -5.25 12.43
C GLY A 73 29.83 -6.17 11.38
N LEU A 74 30.08 -5.90 10.07
CA LEU A 74 29.50 -6.60 8.92
C LEU A 74 27.94 -6.70 9.01
N GLY A 75 27.30 -5.59 9.41
CA GLY A 75 25.91 -5.48 9.87
C GLY A 75 24.87 -6.32 9.14
N THR A 76 24.90 -6.34 7.80
CA THR A 76 23.94 -7.11 7.00
C THR A 76 24.15 -8.62 7.08
N LEU A 77 25.40 -9.09 7.11
CA LEU A 77 25.73 -10.51 7.21
C LEU A 77 25.42 -11.05 8.61
N THR A 78 25.96 -10.41 9.64
CA THR A 78 25.73 -10.79 11.04
C THR A 78 24.23 -10.75 11.37
N GLY A 79 23.54 -9.66 11.00
CA GLY A 79 22.11 -9.52 11.21
C GLY A 79 21.29 -10.57 10.47
N GLY A 80 21.71 -10.98 9.26
CA GLY A 80 21.09 -12.05 8.48
C GLY A 80 21.23 -13.42 9.14
N LEU A 81 22.42 -13.76 9.60
CA LEU A 81 22.71 -15.01 10.29
C LEU A 81 21.92 -15.15 11.60
N VAL A 82 21.88 -14.09 12.41
CA VAL A 82 21.14 -14.07 13.68
C VAL A 82 19.65 -14.26 13.45
N ARG A 83 19.05 -13.53 12.48
CA ARG A 83 17.65 -13.70 12.12
C ARG A 83 17.34 -15.10 11.61
N TRP A 84 18.19 -15.63 10.73
CA TRP A 84 18.02 -17.01 10.22
C TRP A 84 18.03 -18.04 11.35
N LYS A 85 18.97 -17.92 12.30
CA LYS A 85 19.07 -18.87 13.41
C LYS A 85 17.92 -18.76 14.41
N LEU A 86 17.46 -17.54 14.72
CA LEU A 86 16.39 -17.32 15.69
C LEU A 86 14.98 -17.53 15.13
N LEU A 87 14.78 -17.36 13.81
CA LEU A 87 13.46 -17.43 13.18
C LEU A 87 13.29 -18.73 12.41
N LYS A 88 12.75 -19.74 13.08
CA LYS A 88 12.42 -21.03 12.44
C LYS A 88 11.43 -20.82 11.30
N GLY A 89 11.76 -21.35 10.11
CA GLY A 89 10.95 -21.21 8.90
C GLY A 89 11.33 -20.02 8.00
N LEU A 90 12.31 -19.19 8.38
CA LEU A 90 12.87 -18.18 7.51
C LEU A 90 14.05 -18.74 6.71
N SER A 91 13.99 -18.66 5.36
CA SER A 91 15.11 -19.12 4.53
C SER A 91 16.32 -18.18 4.67
N PRO A 92 17.58 -18.68 4.49
CA PRO A 92 18.78 -17.84 4.54
C PRO A 92 18.72 -16.65 3.58
N LEU A 93 18.18 -16.87 2.38
CA LEU A 93 18.02 -15.83 1.36
C LEU A 93 17.04 -14.73 1.83
N MET A 94 15.92 -15.11 2.46
CA MET A 94 14.95 -14.16 2.99
C MET A 94 15.52 -13.41 4.19
N ALA A 95 16.28 -14.05 5.07
CA ALA A 95 16.99 -13.39 6.16
C ALA A 95 18.00 -12.36 5.66
N GLY A 96 18.73 -12.68 4.60
CA GLY A 96 19.64 -11.74 3.92
C GLY A 96 18.88 -10.56 3.31
N LYS A 97 17.82 -10.80 2.53
CA LYS A 97 16.95 -9.76 1.96
C LYS A 97 16.39 -8.84 3.05
N LEU A 98 15.95 -9.41 4.16
CA LEU A 98 15.42 -8.64 5.30
C LEU A 98 16.52 -7.75 5.90
N SER A 99 17.74 -8.26 6.10
CA SER A 99 18.84 -7.48 6.67
C SER A 99 19.29 -6.34 5.76
N ILE A 100 19.29 -6.55 4.45
CA ILE A 100 19.54 -5.47 3.48
C ILE A 100 18.41 -4.43 3.53
N ALA A 101 17.16 -4.87 3.60
CA ALA A 101 16.02 -3.96 3.73
C ALA A 101 16.07 -3.13 5.02
N VAL A 102 16.49 -3.76 6.15
CA VAL A 102 16.74 -3.06 7.42
C VAL A 102 17.81 -1.98 7.23
N ALA A 103 18.96 -2.30 6.65
CA ALA A 103 20.02 -1.35 6.45
C ALA A 103 19.61 -0.16 5.57
N LEU A 104 19.03 -0.43 4.39
CA LEU A 104 18.59 0.60 3.45
C LEU A 104 17.51 1.51 4.03
N SER A 105 16.53 0.93 4.71
CA SER A 105 15.45 1.71 5.31
C SER A 105 15.91 2.48 6.55
N PHE A 106 16.92 2.00 7.29
CA PHE A 106 17.54 2.75 8.37
C PHE A 106 18.27 4.01 7.85
N PHE A 107 19.01 3.91 6.75
CA PHE A 107 19.63 5.08 6.11
C PHE A 107 18.58 6.11 5.65
N PHE A 108 17.46 5.65 5.11
CA PHE A 108 16.35 6.54 4.79
C PHE A 108 15.79 7.25 6.04
N GLY A 109 15.56 6.51 7.13
CA GLY A 109 15.10 7.07 8.39
C GLY A 109 16.11 8.06 8.99
N LEU A 110 17.38 7.66 9.05
CA LEU A 110 18.46 8.47 9.57
C LEU A 110 18.62 9.77 8.76
N ALA A 111 18.57 9.71 7.43
CA ALA A 111 18.64 10.90 6.58
C ALA A 111 17.49 11.88 6.86
N GLY A 112 16.25 11.37 6.99
CA GLY A 112 15.09 12.22 7.30
C GLY A 112 15.17 12.87 8.68
N ILE A 113 15.56 12.11 9.71
CA ILE A 113 15.69 12.62 11.09
C ILE A 113 16.86 13.60 11.19
N THR A 114 18.00 13.28 10.57
CA THR A 114 19.16 14.20 10.52
C THR A 114 18.79 15.48 9.79
N GLY A 115 18.10 15.39 8.66
CA GLY A 115 17.63 16.56 7.92
C GLY A 115 16.76 17.48 8.77
N LEU A 116 15.80 16.90 9.52
CA LEU A 116 14.94 17.64 10.43
C LEU A 116 15.73 18.28 11.58
N ALA A 117 16.62 17.53 12.22
CA ALA A 117 17.43 18.00 13.34
C ALA A 117 18.32 19.17 12.95
N LEU A 118 19.00 19.10 11.79
CA LEU A 118 19.86 20.19 11.29
C LEU A 118 19.10 21.45 10.88
N LEU A 119 17.82 21.34 10.50
CA LEU A 119 16.98 22.50 10.24
C LEU A 119 16.50 23.19 11.52
N LEU A 120 16.12 22.39 12.53
CA LEU A 120 15.58 22.91 13.79
C LEU A 120 16.70 23.46 14.69
N SER A 121 17.86 22.80 14.70
CA SER A 121 19.02 23.17 15.52
C SER A 121 20.28 23.19 14.66
N PRO A 122 20.54 24.28 13.93
CA PRO A 122 21.71 24.38 13.07
C PRO A 122 22.99 24.51 13.91
N LEU A 123 24.01 23.74 13.51
CA LEU A 123 25.31 23.73 14.17
C LEU A 123 26.16 24.96 13.74
N PRO A 124 26.60 25.81 14.67
CA PRO A 124 27.43 26.97 14.32
C PRO A 124 28.75 26.58 13.62
N ALA A 125 29.34 25.42 14.00
CA ALA A 125 30.54 24.91 13.41
C ALA A 125 30.43 24.48 11.92
N ILE A 126 29.21 24.36 11.41
CA ILE A 126 28.95 23.95 10.02
C ILE A 126 28.03 25.00 9.35
N PRO A 127 28.57 26.01 8.67
CA PRO A 127 27.76 27.08 8.08
C PRO A 127 26.70 26.58 7.09
N THR A 128 26.95 25.47 6.43
CA THR A 128 26.06 24.85 5.43
C THR A 128 25.05 23.86 6.02
N CYS A 129 24.96 23.71 7.35
CA CYS A 129 24.15 22.65 7.97
C CYS A 129 22.65 22.78 7.65
N ARG A 130 22.09 24.00 7.52
CA ARG A 130 20.72 24.20 7.10
C ARG A 130 20.46 23.75 5.66
N ALA A 131 21.40 24.04 4.75
CA ALA A 131 21.32 23.58 3.35
C ALA A 131 21.42 22.06 3.26
N LEU A 132 22.33 21.44 4.03
CA LEU A 132 22.41 19.98 4.15
C LEU A 132 21.12 19.39 4.70
N GLY A 133 20.57 19.96 5.77
CA GLY A 133 19.31 19.54 6.37
C GLY A 133 18.14 19.61 5.39
N ALA A 134 18.02 20.73 4.67
CA ALA A 134 17.01 20.91 3.62
C ALA A 134 17.18 19.88 2.49
N GLY A 135 18.41 19.65 2.03
CA GLY A 135 18.72 18.65 0.99
C GLY A 135 18.33 17.23 1.41
N LEU A 136 18.62 16.83 2.64
CA LEU A 136 18.26 15.51 3.18
C LEU A 136 16.73 15.37 3.30
N LEU A 137 16.00 16.39 3.73
CA LEU A 137 14.53 16.37 3.78
C LEU A 137 13.91 16.35 2.39
N LEU A 138 14.43 17.11 1.44
CA LEU A 138 13.98 17.06 0.05
C LEU A 138 14.21 15.68 -0.56
N LEU A 139 15.37 15.05 -0.30
CA LEU A 139 15.67 13.71 -0.78
C LEU A 139 14.71 12.67 -0.19
N THR A 140 14.49 12.68 1.12
CA THR A 140 13.59 11.71 1.80
C THR A 140 12.13 11.90 1.42
N THR A 141 11.66 13.16 1.35
CA THR A 141 10.30 13.48 0.92
C THR A 141 10.10 13.17 -0.57
N GLY A 142 11.07 13.53 -1.41
CA GLY A 142 11.07 13.20 -2.84
C GLY A 142 11.04 11.69 -3.09
N PHE A 143 11.83 10.91 -2.33
CA PHE A 143 11.77 9.45 -2.39
C PHE A 143 10.41 8.90 -1.95
N ALA A 144 9.83 9.41 -0.86
CA ALA A 144 8.52 9.01 -0.39
C ALA A 144 7.42 9.31 -1.45
N LEU A 145 7.45 10.50 -2.05
CA LEU A 145 6.57 10.86 -3.16
C LEU A 145 6.79 9.95 -4.38
N TRP A 146 8.04 9.70 -4.74
CA TRP A 146 8.37 8.81 -5.85
C TRP A 146 7.83 7.38 -5.63
N THR A 147 7.95 6.81 -4.42
CA THR A 147 7.39 5.48 -4.11
C THR A 147 5.86 5.44 -4.20
N PHE A 148 5.19 6.57 -3.96
CA PHE A 148 3.74 6.66 -4.17
C PHE A 148 3.38 6.59 -5.66
N PHE A 149 4.08 7.34 -6.53
CA PHE A 149 3.80 7.34 -7.97
C PHE A 149 4.36 6.11 -8.70
N ARG A 150 5.48 5.56 -8.24
CA ARG A 150 6.18 4.39 -8.81
C ARG A 150 6.34 3.28 -7.77
N PRO A 151 5.26 2.61 -7.36
CA PRO A 151 5.29 1.65 -6.24
C PRO A 151 6.06 0.36 -6.54
N CYS A 152 6.38 0.10 -7.80
CA CYS A 152 7.13 -1.07 -8.25
C CYS A 152 8.28 -0.64 -9.16
N LEU A 153 9.45 -1.19 -8.89
CA LEU A 153 10.61 -1.12 -9.77
C LEU A 153 10.82 -2.50 -10.41
N ARG A 154 10.92 -2.54 -11.72
CA ARG A 154 11.29 -3.77 -12.45
C ARG A 154 12.78 -3.75 -12.72
N LEU A 155 13.52 -4.65 -12.09
CA LEU A 155 14.95 -4.84 -12.29
C LEU A 155 15.22 -6.30 -12.62
N PHE A 156 15.95 -6.56 -13.69
CA PHE A 156 16.34 -7.92 -14.12
C PHE A 156 15.17 -8.92 -14.17
N GLY A 157 14.00 -8.48 -14.67
CA GLY A 157 12.80 -9.30 -14.77
C GLY A 157 12.04 -9.54 -13.45
N GLN A 158 12.58 -9.07 -12.32
CA GLN A 158 11.92 -9.14 -11.02
C GLN A 158 11.24 -7.81 -10.66
N SER A 159 10.05 -7.90 -10.08
CA SER A 159 9.33 -6.73 -9.56
C SER A 159 9.67 -6.50 -8.09
N LEU A 160 10.47 -5.48 -7.81
CA LEU A 160 10.72 -5.01 -6.45
C LEU A 160 9.62 -4.01 -6.05
N ARG A 161 8.94 -4.26 -4.95
CA ARG A 161 7.92 -3.36 -4.40
C ARG A 161 8.51 -2.48 -3.31
N TRP A 162 8.30 -1.18 -3.44
CA TRP A 162 8.68 -0.23 -2.42
C TRP A 162 7.74 -0.31 -1.21
N PRO A 163 8.22 0.06 0.00
CA PRO A 163 7.37 0.19 1.17
C PRO A 163 6.24 1.20 0.94
N SER A 164 5.08 0.95 1.52
CA SER A 164 3.98 1.92 1.51
C SER A 164 4.37 3.18 2.30
N LEU A 165 3.73 4.32 2.03
CA LEU A 165 3.96 5.56 2.79
C LEU A 165 3.74 5.36 4.30
N ARG A 166 2.80 4.48 4.67
CA ARG A 166 2.57 4.12 6.07
C ARG A 166 3.78 3.39 6.68
N HIS A 167 4.40 2.46 5.94
CA HIS A 167 5.64 1.81 6.38
C HIS A 167 6.80 2.81 6.47
N LEU A 168 6.96 3.71 5.47
CA LEU A 168 7.99 4.75 5.50
C LEU A 168 7.81 5.70 6.69
N GLY A 169 6.58 6.12 6.98
CA GLY A 169 6.26 6.91 8.18
C GLY A 169 6.57 6.17 9.48
N ALA A 170 6.25 4.86 9.55
CA ALA A 170 6.60 4.03 10.71
C ALA A 170 8.13 3.87 10.85
N ILE A 171 8.87 3.70 9.74
CA ILE A 171 10.34 3.67 9.73
C ILE A 171 10.90 4.97 10.30
N LEU A 172 10.46 6.13 9.82
CA LEU A 172 10.87 7.44 10.34
C LEU A 172 10.59 7.57 11.84
N LEU A 173 9.39 7.19 12.28
CA LEU A 173 9.00 7.26 13.68
C LEU A 173 9.90 6.39 14.58
N TRP A 174 10.11 5.12 14.20
CA TRP A 174 10.89 4.20 15.03
C TRP A 174 12.39 4.52 14.98
N THR A 175 12.92 4.95 13.82
CA THR A 175 14.31 5.44 13.73
C THR A 175 14.51 6.71 14.56
N GLY A 176 13.55 7.65 14.53
CA GLY A 176 13.62 8.86 15.33
C GLY A 176 13.59 8.58 16.83
N LEU A 177 12.69 7.68 17.27
CA LEU A 177 12.61 7.27 18.68
C LEU A 177 13.87 6.53 19.14
N ASP A 178 14.41 5.63 18.32
CA ASP A 178 15.64 4.89 18.57
C ASP A 178 16.82 5.84 18.72
N THR A 179 17.07 6.68 17.72
CA THR A 179 18.21 7.61 17.73
C THR A 179 18.12 8.66 18.82
N LEU A 180 16.91 9.14 19.13
CA LEU A 180 16.70 10.06 20.25
C LEU A 180 16.97 9.37 21.59
N ALA A 181 16.45 8.16 21.80
CA ALA A 181 16.68 7.41 23.03
C ALA A 181 18.17 7.07 23.20
N ALA A 182 18.87 6.71 22.12
CA ALA A 182 20.31 6.49 22.14
C ALA A 182 21.09 7.78 22.49
N CYS A 183 20.70 8.93 21.91
CA CYS A 183 21.30 10.23 22.25
C CYS A 183 21.06 10.59 23.72
N VAL A 184 19.84 10.40 24.23
CA VAL A 184 19.53 10.62 25.66
C VAL A 184 20.36 9.68 26.55
N THR A 185 20.58 8.43 26.13
CA THR A 185 21.47 7.51 26.87
C THR A 185 22.87 8.10 27.00
N LEU A 186 23.42 8.66 25.93
CA LEU A 186 24.73 9.32 25.95
C LEU A 186 24.71 10.57 26.86
N ALA A 187 23.68 11.42 26.73
CA ALA A 187 23.53 12.62 27.54
C ALA A 187 23.47 12.33 29.06
N LEU A 188 22.72 11.28 29.45
CA LEU A 188 22.60 10.85 30.85
C LEU A 188 23.93 10.33 31.44
N LEU A 189 24.83 9.86 30.61
CA LEU A 189 26.12 9.35 31.02
C LEU A 189 27.19 10.44 31.09
N LEU A 190 26.89 11.69 30.71
CA LEU A 190 27.76 12.82 31.03
C LEU A 190 27.79 13.04 32.56
N PRO A 191 28.94 13.35 33.17
CA PRO A 191 29.04 13.70 34.58
C PRO A 191 28.08 14.82 34.99
N ASP A 192 27.91 15.83 34.15
CA ASP A 192 26.86 16.83 34.24
C ASP A 192 25.92 16.73 33.02
N PRO A 193 24.76 16.07 33.13
CA PRO A 193 23.80 15.97 32.03
C PRO A 193 23.21 17.31 31.59
N ALA A 194 23.29 18.36 32.41
CA ALA A 194 22.77 19.69 32.09
C ALA A 194 23.78 20.55 31.30
N ALA A 195 25.05 20.11 31.22
CA ALA A 195 26.12 20.85 30.55
C ALA A 195 25.86 21.11 29.04
N LEU A 196 25.02 20.27 28.39
CA LEU A 196 24.72 20.38 26.97
C LEU A 196 23.24 20.11 26.70
N PRO A 197 22.47 21.09 26.13
CA PRO A 197 21.10 20.87 25.72
C PRO A 197 20.97 19.75 24.69
N LEU A 198 19.93 18.94 24.78
CA LEU A 198 19.65 17.88 23.80
C LEU A 198 19.48 18.42 22.37
N THR A 199 19.00 19.68 22.23
CA THR A 199 18.88 20.36 20.93
C THR A 199 20.23 20.50 20.22
N ASP A 200 21.31 20.65 20.95
CA ASP A 200 22.65 20.82 20.41
C ASP A 200 23.38 19.48 20.27
N LEU A 201 23.16 18.57 21.23
CA LEU A 201 23.75 17.24 21.20
C LEU A 201 23.18 16.37 20.08
N PHE A 202 21.85 16.40 19.86
CA PHE A 202 21.17 15.46 18.96
C PHE A 202 21.63 15.56 17.49
N PRO A 203 21.75 16.76 16.86
CA PRO A 203 22.28 16.86 15.50
C PRO A 203 23.72 16.32 15.39
N VAL A 204 24.57 16.61 16.38
CA VAL A 204 25.95 16.10 16.42
C VAL A 204 25.99 14.59 16.57
N PHE A 205 25.14 14.04 17.46
CA PHE A 205 24.99 12.59 17.64
C PHE A 205 24.60 11.89 16.33
N LEU A 206 23.63 12.45 15.59
CA LEU A 206 23.18 11.89 14.31
C LEU A 206 24.30 11.91 13.25
N LEU A 207 25.08 12.99 13.17
CA LEU A 207 26.23 13.09 12.28
C LEU A 207 27.33 12.10 12.68
N ALA A 208 27.60 11.96 13.98
CA ALA A 208 28.57 11.00 14.51
C ALA A 208 28.12 9.55 14.21
N LEU A 209 26.82 9.25 14.40
CA LEU A 209 26.22 7.95 14.07
C LEU A 209 26.37 7.64 12.57
N ALA A 210 26.05 8.62 11.71
CA ALA A 210 26.20 8.48 10.26
C ALA A 210 27.66 8.22 9.86
N ALA A 211 28.61 8.94 10.44
CA ALA A 211 30.04 8.73 10.20
C ALA A 211 30.51 7.35 10.69
N GLY A 212 30.06 6.92 11.87
CA GLY A 212 30.36 5.61 12.44
C GLY A 212 29.85 4.47 11.53
N ILE A 213 28.63 4.56 11.03
CA ILE A 213 28.05 3.56 10.12
C ILE A 213 28.74 3.59 8.76
N ALA A 214 29.00 4.77 8.19
CA ALA A 214 29.64 4.94 6.89
C ALA A 214 31.06 4.41 6.85
N SER A 215 31.79 4.44 8.00
CA SER A 215 33.16 3.93 8.11
C SER A 215 33.23 2.39 7.99
N GLY A 216 32.14 1.68 8.24
CA GLY A 216 32.15 0.21 8.32
C GLY A 216 32.92 -0.36 9.51
N ALA A 217 33.44 0.48 10.39
CA ALA A 217 34.16 0.03 11.57
C ALA A 217 33.26 -0.71 12.55
N PRO A 218 33.71 -1.81 13.18
CA PRO A 218 32.92 -2.52 14.19
C PRO A 218 32.47 -1.55 15.29
N GLY A 219 31.17 -1.48 15.53
CA GLY A 219 30.58 -0.54 16.50
C GLY A 219 30.73 0.94 16.13
N GLY A 220 31.23 1.28 14.93
CA GLY A 220 31.56 2.67 14.55
C GLY A 220 32.70 3.28 15.36
N VAL A 221 33.51 2.43 16.03
CA VAL A 221 34.63 2.88 16.92
C VAL A 221 35.64 3.69 16.13
N GLY A 222 36.01 4.83 16.67
CA GLY A 222 36.88 5.83 16.08
C GLY A 222 36.11 6.96 15.41
N PRO A 223 35.51 6.78 14.26
CA PRO A 223 34.78 7.86 13.56
C PRO A 223 33.64 8.48 14.35
N PHE A 224 32.89 7.67 15.11
CA PHE A 224 31.78 8.16 15.96
C PHE A 224 32.33 9.10 17.05
N GLU A 225 33.35 8.67 17.78
CA GLU A 225 34.00 9.46 18.84
C GLU A 225 34.67 10.71 18.27
N LEU A 226 35.35 10.58 17.13
CA LEU A 226 36.07 11.69 16.50
C LEU A 226 35.11 12.85 16.15
N VAL A 227 33.93 12.55 15.58
CA VAL A 227 32.93 13.56 15.23
C VAL A 227 32.39 14.24 16.49
N LEU A 228 32.08 13.48 17.55
CA LEU A 228 31.61 14.04 18.82
C LEU A 228 32.66 14.97 19.45
N VAL A 229 33.89 14.53 19.53
CA VAL A 229 35.02 15.35 20.09
C VAL A 229 35.24 16.61 19.25
N ALA A 230 35.15 16.51 17.92
CA ALA A 230 35.37 17.64 17.02
C ALA A 230 34.28 18.69 17.07
N LEU A 231 33.02 18.26 17.17
CA LEU A 231 31.85 19.14 17.10
C LEU A 231 31.30 19.60 18.47
N LEU A 232 31.80 19.02 19.58
CA LEU A 232 31.45 19.41 20.95
C LEU A 232 32.65 19.97 21.70
N PRO A 233 33.27 21.07 21.24
CA PRO A 233 34.46 21.65 21.87
C PRO A 233 34.19 22.21 23.28
N ALA A 234 32.94 22.52 23.59
CA ALA A 234 32.52 23.06 24.90
C ALA A 234 32.56 22.01 26.02
N LEU A 235 32.49 20.70 25.70
CA LEU A 235 32.59 19.64 26.71
C LEU A 235 34.04 19.32 27.03
N PRO A 236 34.41 19.16 28.33
CA PRO A 236 35.71 18.64 28.73
C PRO A 236 35.95 17.25 28.12
N ALA A 237 37.15 17.04 27.56
CA ALA A 237 37.47 15.78 26.92
C ALA A 237 37.38 14.57 27.87
N PRO A 238 37.80 14.64 29.15
CA PRO A 238 37.63 13.54 30.11
C PRO A 238 36.17 13.14 30.31
N ASP A 239 35.28 14.11 30.45
CA ASP A 239 33.82 13.88 30.68
C ASP A 239 33.16 13.22 29.49
N LEU A 240 33.47 13.71 28.26
CA LEU A 240 32.94 13.11 27.03
C LEU A 240 33.47 11.69 26.81
N LEU A 241 34.77 11.43 27.10
CA LEU A 241 35.33 10.09 26.96
C LEU A 241 34.77 9.11 28.02
N ALA A 242 34.54 9.58 29.25
CA ALA A 242 33.88 8.79 30.30
C ALA A 242 32.44 8.41 29.90
N ALA A 243 31.65 9.39 29.40
CA ALA A 243 30.31 9.16 28.89
C ALA A 243 30.31 8.18 27.71
N LEU A 244 31.23 8.31 26.76
CA LEU A 244 31.38 7.41 25.63
C LEU A 244 31.71 5.97 26.05
N LEU A 245 32.60 5.78 27.03
CA LEU A 245 32.87 4.46 27.60
C LEU A 245 31.64 3.85 28.22
N GLY A 246 30.91 4.61 29.05
CA GLY A 246 29.64 4.18 29.65
C GLY A 246 28.61 3.82 28.60
N PHE A 247 28.49 4.64 27.53
CA PHE A 247 27.62 4.39 26.40
C PHE A 247 27.97 3.07 25.68
N ARG A 248 29.26 2.80 25.46
CA ARG A 248 29.72 1.52 24.88
C ARG A 248 29.33 0.32 25.73
N LEU A 249 29.42 0.45 27.06
CA LEU A 249 29.04 -0.63 27.96
C LEU A 249 27.53 -0.90 27.93
N ILE A 250 26.69 0.15 28.09
CA ILE A 250 25.26 0.01 28.23
C ILE A 250 24.55 -0.19 26.88
N TYR A 251 24.93 0.54 25.85
CA TYR A 251 24.21 0.55 24.58
C TYR A 251 24.71 -0.50 23.58
N TYR A 252 25.98 -0.93 23.68
CA TYR A 252 26.58 -1.94 22.79
C TYR A 252 26.83 -3.27 23.49
N ALA A 253 27.67 -3.28 24.54
CA ALA A 253 28.11 -4.53 25.15
C ALA A 253 26.97 -5.28 25.83
N LEU A 254 26.18 -4.62 26.67
CA LEU A 254 25.07 -5.25 27.40
C LEU A 254 24.02 -5.86 26.47
N PRO A 255 23.45 -5.15 25.47
CA PRO A 255 22.51 -5.74 24.53
C PRO A 255 23.12 -6.88 23.70
N ALA A 256 24.41 -6.80 23.33
CA ALA A 256 25.10 -7.86 22.60
C ALA A 256 25.23 -9.14 23.46
N ILE A 257 25.56 -9.02 24.74
CA ILE A 257 25.62 -10.14 25.69
C ILE A 257 24.23 -10.79 25.84
N LEU A 258 23.17 -9.98 26.00
CA LEU A 258 21.80 -10.47 26.09
C LEU A 258 21.36 -11.17 24.80
N ALA A 259 21.73 -10.61 23.64
CA ALA A 259 21.45 -11.20 22.34
C ALA A 259 22.20 -12.52 22.11
N LEU A 260 23.44 -12.61 22.56
CA LEU A 260 24.24 -13.85 22.54
C LEU A 260 23.60 -14.91 23.44
N GLY A 261 23.17 -14.55 24.65
CA GLY A 261 22.41 -15.43 25.55
C GLY A 261 21.13 -15.96 24.89
N LEU A 262 20.39 -15.09 24.18
CA LEU A 262 19.19 -15.50 23.42
C LEU A 262 19.54 -16.43 22.24
N LEU A 263 20.68 -16.28 21.62
CA LEU A 263 21.15 -17.10 20.51
C LEU A 263 21.57 -18.50 20.98
N LEU A 264 22.19 -18.59 22.15
CA LEU A 264 22.66 -19.85 22.76
C LEU A 264 21.52 -20.59 23.47
N TRP A 265 20.55 -19.85 24.02
CA TRP A 265 19.40 -20.40 24.72
C TRP A 265 18.08 -19.93 24.10
N PRO A 266 17.72 -20.41 22.94
CA PRO A 266 16.52 -19.95 22.27
C PRO A 266 15.28 -20.32 23.09
N ALA A 267 14.51 -19.32 23.46
CA ALA A 267 13.23 -19.55 24.13
C ALA A 267 12.32 -20.42 23.25
N PRO A 268 11.55 -21.37 23.83
CA PRO A 268 10.64 -22.20 23.08
C PRO A 268 9.69 -21.32 22.26
N CYS A 269 9.73 -21.47 20.95
CA CYS A 269 8.81 -20.80 20.05
C CYS A 269 7.40 -21.33 20.38
N ARG A 270 6.60 -20.58 21.15
CA ARG A 270 5.16 -20.87 21.23
C ARG A 270 4.63 -20.84 19.81
N ARG A 271 4.08 -21.98 19.36
CA ARG A 271 3.35 -22.04 18.08
C ARG A 271 2.37 -20.89 18.07
N PRO A 272 2.35 -20.04 17.03
CA PRO A 272 1.30 -19.04 16.94
C PRO A 272 -0.02 -19.79 16.99
N MET A 273 -0.94 -19.37 17.88
CA MET A 273 -2.33 -19.78 17.74
C MET A 273 -2.73 -19.49 16.29
N PRO A 274 -3.39 -20.41 15.59
CA PRO A 274 -3.91 -20.14 14.28
C PRO A 274 -4.87 -18.95 14.43
N GLN A 275 -4.36 -17.74 14.19
CA GLN A 275 -5.22 -16.62 13.91
C GLN A 275 -5.99 -17.05 12.68
N MET A 276 -7.31 -17.10 12.76
CA MET A 276 -8.18 -17.23 11.59
C MET A 276 -7.84 -16.06 10.67
N ILE A 277 -6.81 -16.28 9.83
CA ILE A 277 -6.43 -15.33 8.79
C ILE A 277 -7.65 -15.21 7.91
N PRO A 278 -8.22 -14.00 7.73
CA PRO A 278 -9.34 -13.83 6.83
C PRO A 278 -8.96 -14.45 5.49
N ARG A 279 -9.72 -15.44 5.06
CA ARG A 279 -9.38 -16.20 3.86
C ARG A 279 -9.62 -15.28 2.67
N VAL A 280 -8.56 -14.74 2.11
CA VAL A 280 -8.59 -13.97 0.87
C VAL A 280 -8.18 -14.93 -0.24
N THR A 281 -9.12 -15.27 -1.10
CA THR A 281 -8.91 -16.17 -2.24
C THR A 281 -9.01 -15.40 -3.56
N PRO A 282 -8.40 -15.88 -4.66
CA PRO A 282 -8.67 -15.33 -5.98
C PRO A 282 -10.17 -15.39 -6.28
N LEU A 283 -10.76 -14.30 -6.74
CA LEU A 283 -12.16 -14.27 -7.12
C LEU A 283 -12.31 -14.90 -8.51
N ARG A 284 -13.14 -15.95 -8.59
CA ARG A 284 -13.45 -16.68 -9.84
C ARG A 284 -14.81 -16.22 -10.37
N PRO A 285 -15.06 -16.35 -11.67
CA PRO A 285 -16.38 -16.02 -12.23
C PRO A 285 -17.56 -16.74 -11.55
N GLY A 286 -17.38 -18.01 -11.14
CA GLY A 286 -18.39 -18.76 -10.41
C GLY A 286 -18.62 -18.33 -8.95
N ASP A 287 -17.76 -17.48 -8.39
CA ASP A 287 -17.97 -16.91 -7.06
C ASP A 287 -18.98 -15.76 -7.07
N ILE A 288 -19.31 -15.24 -8.27
CA ILE A 288 -20.32 -14.23 -8.50
C ILE A 288 -21.65 -14.98 -8.57
N ALA A 289 -22.34 -15.01 -7.44
CA ALA A 289 -23.65 -15.65 -7.38
C ALA A 289 -24.66 -14.89 -8.27
N ALA A 290 -25.32 -15.62 -9.18
CA ALA A 290 -26.19 -15.05 -10.20
C ALA A 290 -27.29 -14.18 -9.60
N ASP A 291 -27.96 -14.65 -8.56
CA ASP A 291 -29.14 -14.04 -7.95
C ASP A 291 -28.85 -12.89 -6.95
N ARG A 292 -27.58 -12.64 -6.58
CA ARG A 292 -27.20 -11.62 -5.58
C ARG A 292 -26.07 -10.70 -6.00
N ALA A 293 -25.37 -11.01 -7.07
CA ALA A 293 -24.28 -10.18 -7.57
C ALA A 293 -24.80 -8.96 -8.32
N GLN A 294 -24.09 -7.84 -8.20
CA GLN A 294 -24.29 -6.72 -9.11
C GLN A 294 -23.60 -7.05 -10.44
N PRO A 295 -24.19 -6.70 -11.61
CA PRO A 295 -23.54 -7.00 -12.90
C PRO A 295 -22.12 -6.43 -13.02
N GLU A 296 -21.84 -5.29 -12.40
CA GLU A 296 -20.52 -4.67 -12.38
C GLU A 296 -19.43 -5.55 -11.71
N HIS A 297 -19.78 -6.56 -10.91
CA HIS A 297 -18.84 -7.54 -10.39
C HIS A 297 -18.14 -8.34 -11.50
N GLY A 298 -18.70 -8.37 -12.72
CA GLY A 298 -18.03 -8.93 -13.89
C GLY A 298 -16.67 -8.29 -14.22
N LEU A 299 -16.39 -7.08 -13.72
CA LEU A 299 -15.08 -6.44 -13.79
C LEU A 299 -14.04 -7.06 -12.83
N CYS A 300 -14.45 -7.78 -11.80
CA CYS A 300 -13.56 -8.28 -10.75
C CYS A 300 -12.47 -9.23 -11.28
N PRO A 301 -12.76 -10.23 -12.13
CA PRO A 301 -11.73 -11.10 -12.71
C PRO A 301 -10.73 -10.35 -13.58
N HIS A 302 -11.15 -9.30 -14.30
CA HIS A 302 -10.29 -8.45 -15.11
C HIS A 302 -9.20 -7.74 -14.30
N ASN A 303 -9.50 -7.43 -13.06
CA ASN A 303 -8.71 -6.56 -12.22
C ASN A 303 -8.06 -7.32 -11.07
N ALA A 304 -7.89 -8.65 -11.20
CA ALA A 304 -7.31 -9.52 -10.19
C ALA A 304 -7.88 -9.26 -8.78
N ALA A 305 -9.18 -8.97 -8.71
CA ALA A 305 -9.87 -8.83 -7.45
C ALA A 305 -9.82 -10.14 -6.66
N GLN A 306 -9.79 -10.02 -5.35
CA GLN A 306 -9.77 -11.15 -4.42
C GLN A 306 -11.10 -11.23 -3.70
N LEU A 307 -11.48 -12.42 -3.29
CA LEU A 307 -12.67 -12.66 -2.48
C LEU A 307 -12.27 -12.69 -1.01
N LEU A 308 -12.83 -11.78 -0.22
CA LEU A 308 -12.69 -11.74 1.23
C LEU A 308 -13.84 -12.53 1.86
N HIS A 309 -13.50 -13.45 2.75
CA HIS A 309 -14.46 -14.16 3.60
C HIS A 309 -14.39 -13.59 5.02
N SER A 310 -15.52 -13.09 5.52
CA SER A 310 -15.64 -12.48 6.86
C SER A 310 -16.96 -12.90 7.51
N GLY A 311 -16.95 -14.02 8.23
CA GLY A 311 -18.19 -14.61 8.76
C GLY A 311 -19.23 -14.84 7.67
N PRO A 312 -20.44 -14.26 7.78
CA PRO A 312 -21.48 -14.42 6.77
C PRO A 312 -21.25 -13.57 5.51
N SER A 313 -20.26 -12.69 5.53
CA SER A 313 -20.01 -11.74 4.44
C SER A 313 -18.95 -12.23 3.48
N ARG A 314 -19.25 -12.16 2.18
CA ARG A 314 -18.31 -12.36 1.08
C ARG A 314 -18.25 -11.09 0.26
N ALA A 315 -17.08 -10.56 0.01
CA ALA A 315 -16.90 -9.29 -0.67
C ALA A 315 -15.70 -9.30 -1.62
N ALA A 316 -15.84 -8.59 -2.74
CA ALA A 316 -14.72 -8.37 -3.65
C ALA A 316 -13.75 -7.32 -3.07
N VAL A 317 -12.46 -7.58 -3.15
CA VAL A 317 -11.40 -6.70 -2.66
C VAL A 317 -10.37 -6.45 -3.74
N LEU A 318 -10.08 -5.17 -3.98
CA LEU A 318 -8.94 -4.73 -4.79
C LEU A 318 -7.72 -4.51 -3.90
N ARG A 319 -6.61 -5.05 -4.32
CA ARG A 319 -5.33 -4.90 -3.63
C ARG A 319 -4.45 -3.90 -4.34
N LEU A 320 -4.46 -2.67 -3.85
CA LEU A 320 -3.64 -1.58 -4.38
C LEU A 320 -2.33 -1.43 -3.58
N PRO A 321 -1.34 -0.71 -4.08
CA PRO A 321 -0.06 -0.53 -3.41
C PRO A 321 -0.16 0.08 -2.01
N GLN A 322 -1.03 1.09 -1.81
CA GLN A 322 -1.17 1.82 -0.56
C GLN A 322 -2.47 1.45 0.19
N SER A 323 -3.44 0.80 -0.47
CA SER A 323 -4.77 0.55 0.09
C SER A 323 -5.31 -0.85 -0.24
N LEU A 324 -6.25 -1.30 0.59
CA LEU A 324 -7.14 -2.42 0.32
C LEU A 324 -8.55 -1.86 0.19
N ILE A 325 -9.18 -2.11 -0.94
CA ILE A 325 -10.49 -1.54 -1.27
C ILE A 325 -11.54 -2.66 -1.30
N LEU A 326 -12.54 -2.59 -0.41
CA LEU A 326 -13.78 -3.34 -0.57
C LEU A 326 -14.53 -2.73 -1.75
N TRP A 327 -14.70 -3.50 -2.81
CA TRP A 327 -15.21 -2.99 -4.07
C TRP A 327 -16.63 -3.48 -4.35
N LEU A 328 -17.53 -2.54 -4.55
CA LEU A 328 -18.96 -2.73 -4.69
C LEU A 328 -19.63 -3.25 -3.39
N ASP A 329 -20.92 -3.47 -3.42
CA ASP A 329 -21.62 -4.09 -2.31
C ASP A 329 -21.14 -5.54 -2.11
N PRO A 330 -21.13 -6.08 -0.89
CA PRO A 330 -20.76 -7.47 -0.68
C PRO A 330 -21.61 -8.42 -1.54
N LEU A 331 -21.00 -9.49 -2.02
CA LEU A 331 -21.71 -10.57 -2.73
C LEU A 331 -22.76 -11.22 -1.82
N THR A 332 -22.40 -11.38 -0.54
CA THR A 332 -23.33 -11.86 0.50
C THR A 332 -23.05 -11.13 1.82
N GLY A 333 -24.07 -10.99 2.63
CA GLY A 333 -23.97 -10.44 3.99
C GLY A 333 -23.76 -8.92 4.05
N PRO A 334 -23.56 -8.37 5.25
CA PRO A 334 -23.40 -6.93 5.48
C PRO A 334 -21.97 -6.43 5.19
N ALA A 335 -21.85 -5.16 4.77
CA ALA A 335 -20.55 -4.55 4.47
C ALA A 335 -19.71 -4.25 5.72
N ALA A 336 -20.33 -4.02 6.89
CA ALA A 336 -19.60 -3.60 8.08
C ALA A 336 -18.61 -4.65 8.61
N PRO A 337 -18.95 -5.93 8.79
CA PRO A 337 -17.98 -6.96 9.18
C PRO A 337 -16.89 -7.15 8.13
N ALA A 338 -17.23 -7.11 6.84
CA ALA A 338 -16.26 -7.24 5.76
C ALA A 338 -15.23 -6.10 5.80
N LEU A 339 -15.68 -4.85 6.01
CA LEU A 339 -14.78 -3.69 6.10
C LEU A 339 -13.96 -3.70 7.38
N ALA A 340 -14.50 -4.16 8.51
CA ALA A 340 -13.74 -4.33 9.75
C ALA A 340 -12.59 -5.34 9.57
N THR A 341 -12.90 -6.52 9.04
CA THR A 341 -11.90 -7.54 8.71
C THR A 341 -10.86 -7.04 7.70
N LEU A 342 -11.30 -6.30 6.68
CA LEU A 342 -10.41 -5.67 5.71
C LEU A 342 -9.50 -4.62 6.36
N SER A 343 -10.00 -3.89 7.37
CA SER A 343 -9.23 -2.89 8.11
C SER A 343 -8.12 -3.52 8.93
N ASP A 344 -8.39 -4.67 9.56
CA ASP A 344 -7.37 -5.43 10.30
C ASP A 344 -6.30 -5.97 9.35
N LEU A 345 -6.73 -6.53 8.21
CA LEU A 345 -5.81 -7.02 7.17
C LEU A 345 -4.97 -5.89 6.58
N ALA A 346 -5.57 -4.73 6.32
CA ALA A 346 -4.87 -3.55 5.81
C ALA A 346 -3.83 -3.05 6.83
N ARG A 347 -4.20 -2.98 8.11
CA ARG A 347 -3.31 -2.59 9.20
C ARG A 347 -2.12 -3.53 9.31
N ALA A 348 -2.36 -4.84 9.24
CA ALA A 348 -1.30 -5.85 9.25
C ALA A 348 -0.36 -5.78 8.03
N GLN A 349 -0.79 -5.15 6.93
CA GLN A 349 0.00 -4.96 5.71
C GLN A 349 0.52 -3.53 5.53
N GLY A 350 0.40 -2.66 6.52
CA GLY A 350 0.79 -1.25 6.42
C GLY A 350 0.03 -0.48 5.34
N ARG A 351 -1.26 -0.82 5.13
CA ARG A 351 -2.14 -0.20 4.13
C ARG A 351 -3.33 0.47 4.78
N VAL A 352 -4.07 1.22 3.98
CA VAL A 352 -5.34 1.83 4.37
C VAL A 352 -6.49 0.98 3.84
N ALA A 353 -7.52 0.75 4.66
CA ALA A 353 -8.75 0.14 4.21
C ALA A 353 -9.76 1.21 3.78
N ALA A 354 -10.48 0.95 2.68
CA ALA A 354 -11.62 1.74 2.26
C ALA A 354 -12.65 0.86 1.54
N ALA A 355 -13.86 1.38 1.40
CA ALA A 355 -14.90 0.81 0.56
C ALA A 355 -15.18 1.75 -0.61
N TYR A 356 -15.48 1.23 -1.80
CA TYR A 356 -15.67 2.01 -3.01
C TYR A 356 -16.85 1.51 -3.85
N LYS A 357 -17.69 2.43 -4.34
CA LYS A 357 -18.94 2.20 -5.06
C LYS A 357 -19.98 1.42 -4.23
N ILE A 358 -20.05 1.70 -2.96
CA ILE A 358 -21.02 1.10 -2.02
C ILE A 358 -22.39 1.76 -2.20
N GLY A 359 -23.44 0.96 -2.22
CA GLY A 359 -24.83 1.42 -2.29
C GLY A 359 -25.31 2.12 -1.02
N PRO A 360 -26.40 2.90 -1.09
CA PRO A 360 -26.84 3.79 0.00
C PRO A 360 -27.17 3.05 1.29
N ARG A 361 -27.76 1.85 1.21
CA ARG A 361 -28.12 1.05 2.39
C ARG A 361 -26.90 0.64 3.23
N HIS A 362 -25.86 0.14 2.58
CA HIS A 362 -24.60 -0.22 3.23
C HIS A 362 -23.82 1.02 3.69
N ALA A 363 -23.82 2.09 2.88
CA ALA A 363 -23.18 3.35 3.22
C ALA A 363 -23.79 3.99 4.48
N ALA A 364 -25.12 3.99 4.63
CA ALA A 364 -25.80 4.50 5.81
C ALA A 364 -25.37 3.74 7.08
N ARG A 365 -25.32 2.41 7.02
CA ARG A 365 -24.88 1.56 8.15
C ARG A 365 -23.42 1.83 8.54
N LEU A 366 -22.53 1.96 7.56
CA LEU A 366 -21.11 2.26 7.82
C LEU A 366 -20.92 3.68 8.39
N ARG A 367 -21.72 4.66 7.93
CA ARG A 367 -21.72 6.01 8.53
C ARG A 367 -22.15 5.99 9.99
N ALA A 368 -23.16 5.20 10.33
CA ALA A 368 -23.63 5.05 11.71
C ALA A 368 -22.54 4.47 12.63
N THR A 369 -21.55 3.74 12.10
CA THR A 369 -20.38 3.25 12.84
C THR A 369 -19.17 4.21 12.79
N GLY A 370 -19.38 5.46 12.41
CA GLY A 370 -18.35 6.51 12.46
C GLY A 370 -17.44 6.60 11.22
N HIS A 371 -17.72 5.86 10.15
CA HIS A 371 -16.92 5.96 8.92
C HIS A 371 -17.19 7.27 8.18
N ALA A 372 -16.13 7.91 7.70
CA ALA A 372 -16.23 9.01 6.75
C ALA A 372 -16.77 8.51 5.41
N ALA A 373 -17.73 9.22 4.83
CA ALA A 373 -18.36 8.86 3.56
C ALA A 373 -18.33 10.03 2.58
N LEU A 374 -18.11 9.72 1.32
CA LEU A 374 -18.15 10.67 0.20
C LEU A 374 -19.05 10.08 -0.90
N HIS A 375 -20.01 10.86 -1.41
CA HIS A 375 -20.75 10.54 -2.62
C HIS A 375 -19.83 10.74 -3.82
N ILE A 376 -19.56 9.65 -4.57
CA ILE A 376 -18.53 9.67 -5.63
C ILE A 376 -19.10 9.66 -7.03
N CYS A 377 -20.25 9.03 -7.24
CA CYS A 377 -20.95 8.98 -8.52
C CYS A 377 -22.39 8.51 -8.31
N ASP A 378 -23.20 8.69 -9.34
CA ASP A 378 -24.49 8.01 -9.46
C ASP A 378 -24.36 6.89 -10.48
N GLU A 379 -25.04 5.79 -10.28
CA GLU A 379 -25.24 4.76 -11.29
C GLU A 379 -26.49 5.09 -12.12
N ALA A 380 -26.33 5.06 -13.44
CA ALA A 380 -27.42 5.38 -14.37
C ALA A 380 -28.21 4.11 -14.70
N LEU A 381 -29.42 3.99 -14.20
CA LEU A 381 -30.23 2.80 -14.28
C LEU A 381 -31.42 2.99 -15.22
N LEU A 382 -31.63 2.01 -16.07
CA LEU A 382 -32.85 1.88 -16.89
C LEU A 382 -33.59 0.63 -16.47
N ASP A 383 -34.92 0.73 -16.40
CA ASP A 383 -35.81 -0.41 -16.21
C ASP A 383 -36.26 -0.91 -17.59
N PRO A 384 -35.83 -2.10 -18.06
CA PRO A 384 -36.20 -2.61 -19.35
C PRO A 384 -37.71 -2.85 -19.52
N ALA A 385 -38.41 -3.17 -18.43
CA ALA A 385 -39.85 -3.46 -18.47
C ALA A 385 -40.68 -2.20 -18.73
N THR A 386 -40.33 -1.09 -18.05
CA THR A 386 -41.12 0.15 -18.08
C THR A 386 -40.53 1.23 -19.00
N PHE A 387 -39.35 1.00 -19.60
CA PHE A 387 -38.75 1.96 -20.51
C PHE A 387 -39.61 2.15 -21.75
N ASP A 388 -40.15 3.35 -21.93
CA ASP A 388 -40.94 3.75 -23.08
C ASP A 388 -40.23 4.87 -23.84
N ILE A 389 -39.86 4.57 -25.09
CA ILE A 389 -39.13 5.50 -26.00
C ILE A 389 -40.02 6.66 -26.45
N ASP A 390 -41.36 6.50 -26.42
CA ASP A 390 -42.31 7.48 -26.96
C ASP A 390 -42.58 8.64 -26.02
N GLN A 391 -42.06 8.59 -24.79
CA GLN A 391 -42.17 9.68 -23.84
C GLN A 391 -41.63 11.00 -24.43
N PRO A 392 -42.32 12.15 -24.19
CA PRO A 392 -41.92 13.46 -24.72
C PRO A 392 -40.45 13.83 -24.44
N ARG A 393 -39.98 13.52 -23.24
CA ARG A 393 -38.59 13.77 -22.80
C ARG A 393 -37.52 13.06 -23.64
N LEU A 394 -37.89 11.99 -24.37
CA LEU A 394 -36.98 11.20 -25.20
C LEU A 394 -37.00 11.59 -26.67
N ARG A 395 -37.65 12.72 -27.05
CA ARG A 395 -37.74 13.20 -28.43
C ARG A 395 -36.37 13.31 -29.12
N GLN A 396 -35.36 13.80 -28.42
CA GLN A 396 -33.99 13.93 -28.97
C GLN A 396 -33.36 12.56 -29.21
N LEU A 397 -33.60 11.59 -28.32
CA LEU A 397 -33.15 10.22 -28.49
C LEU A 397 -33.75 9.61 -29.74
N ARG A 398 -35.07 9.70 -29.92
CA ARG A 398 -35.75 9.21 -31.14
C ARG A 398 -35.19 9.83 -32.41
N ARG A 399 -34.87 11.13 -32.41
CA ARG A 399 -34.27 11.81 -33.55
C ARG A 399 -32.92 11.20 -33.90
N LYS A 400 -32.03 10.99 -32.90
CA LYS A 400 -30.70 10.39 -33.09
C LYS A 400 -30.80 8.95 -33.62
N LEU A 401 -31.72 8.14 -33.10
CA LEU A 401 -31.95 6.77 -33.56
C LEU A 401 -32.34 6.75 -35.04
N ARG A 402 -33.29 7.58 -35.44
CA ARG A 402 -33.72 7.70 -36.85
C ARG A 402 -32.60 8.16 -37.76
N GLN A 403 -31.73 9.06 -37.28
CA GLN A 403 -30.58 9.56 -38.03
C GLN A 403 -29.56 8.45 -38.31
N ALA A 404 -29.23 7.63 -37.31
CA ALA A 404 -28.33 6.50 -37.48
C ALA A 404 -28.90 5.42 -38.40
N GLN A 405 -30.22 5.12 -38.27
CA GLN A 405 -30.93 4.17 -39.14
C GLN A 405 -30.94 4.65 -40.61
N LYS A 406 -31.22 5.95 -40.83
CA LYS A 406 -31.18 6.54 -42.19
C LYS A 406 -29.77 6.52 -42.79
N ALA A 407 -28.74 6.56 -41.95
CA ALA A 407 -27.32 6.42 -42.38
C ALA A 407 -26.91 4.96 -42.63
N GLY A 408 -27.85 4.01 -42.63
CA GLY A 408 -27.59 2.60 -42.94
C GLY A 408 -26.95 1.81 -41.79
N ILE A 409 -27.01 2.31 -40.56
CA ILE A 409 -26.50 1.57 -39.40
C ILE A 409 -27.50 0.51 -38.97
N SER A 410 -27.05 -0.74 -38.92
CA SER A 410 -27.76 -1.87 -38.30
C SER A 410 -27.04 -2.36 -37.06
N VAL A 411 -27.73 -3.00 -36.13
CA VAL A 411 -27.17 -3.54 -34.90
C VAL A 411 -27.53 -5.00 -34.74
N ILE A 412 -26.51 -5.81 -34.45
CA ILE A 412 -26.69 -7.23 -34.16
C ILE A 412 -26.19 -7.55 -32.75
N ARG A 413 -26.82 -8.54 -32.13
CA ARG A 413 -26.22 -9.24 -30.99
C ARG A 413 -25.24 -10.26 -31.54
N ALA A 414 -24.00 -10.25 -31.04
CA ALA A 414 -22.92 -11.11 -31.48
C ALA A 414 -22.51 -12.10 -30.36
N PRO A 415 -23.17 -13.28 -30.28
CA PRO A 415 -22.81 -14.30 -29.27
C PRO A 415 -21.40 -14.87 -29.48
N ARG A 416 -20.93 -14.84 -30.72
CA ARG A 416 -19.57 -15.22 -31.15
C ARG A 416 -19.03 -14.07 -31.99
N PRO A 417 -18.47 -13.03 -31.35
CA PRO A 417 -17.99 -11.86 -32.08
C PRO A 417 -16.70 -12.18 -32.83
N ASP A 418 -16.50 -11.50 -33.95
CA ASP A 418 -15.19 -11.44 -34.58
C ASP A 418 -14.23 -10.62 -33.69
N VAL A 419 -13.43 -11.33 -32.91
CA VAL A 419 -12.51 -10.72 -31.94
C VAL A 419 -11.48 -9.84 -32.62
N THR A 420 -11.06 -10.17 -33.86
CA THR A 420 -10.08 -9.40 -34.61
C THR A 420 -10.64 -8.04 -35.00
N ALA A 421 -11.84 -8.04 -35.58
CA ALA A 421 -12.53 -6.79 -35.93
C ALA A 421 -12.81 -5.91 -34.70
N LEU A 422 -13.18 -6.51 -33.55
CA LEU A 422 -13.38 -5.76 -32.31
C LEU A 422 -12.06 -5.19 -31.76
N ALA A 423 -10.94 -5.92 -31.91
CA ALA A 423 -9.61 -5.43 -31.50
C ALA A 423 -9.16 -4.24 -32.34
N GLU A 424 -9.43 -4.25 -33.64
CA GLU A 424 -9.15 -3.12 -34.53
C GLU A 424 -9.93 -1.86 -34.11
N ILE A 425 -11.23 -2.03 -33.81
CA ILE A 425 -12.08 -0.92 -33.33
C ILE A 425 -11.55 -0.39 -31.99
N ASP A 426 -11.14 -1.26 -31.04
CA ASP A 426 -10.60 -0.84 -29.74
C ASP A 426 -9.26 -0.12 -29.91
N ALA A 427 -8.38 -0.58 -30.82
CA ALA A 427 -7.11 0.06 -31.12
C ALA A 427 -7.31 1.46 -31.73
N ALA A 428 -8.22 1.59 -32.70
CA ALA A 428 -8.58 2.88 -33.30
C ALA A 428 -9.18 3.84 -32.26
N TRP A 429 -10.04 3.33 -31.39
CA TRP A 429 -10.62 4.11 -30.31
C TRP A 429 -9.54 4.59 -29.32
N GLN A 430 -8.58 3.73 -28.93
CA GLN A 430 -7.48 4.10 -28.04
C GLN A 430 -6.53 5.12 -28.68
N ALA A 431 -6.27 5.02 -29.99
CA ALA A 431 -5.47 6.00 -30.71
C ALA A 431 -6.09 7.41 -30.64
N ALA A 432 -7.43 7.51 -30.70
CA ALA A 432 -8.16 8.78 -30.64
C ALA A 432 -8.39 9.30 -29.21
N ASN A 433 -8.54 8.42 -28.21
CA ASN A 433 -8.98 8.77 -26.85
C ASN A 433 -7.92 8.52 -25.75
N GLY A 434 -6.76 8.03 -26.14
CA GLY A 434 -5.68 7.64 -25.22
C GLY A 434 -5.83 6.22 -24.66
N PRO A 435 -4.84 5.74 -23.89
CA PRO A 435 -4.77 4.37 -23.42
C PRO A 435 -5.94 4.02 -22.51
N ALA A 436 -6.36 2.75 -22.56
CA ALA A 436 -7.45 2.24 -21.74
C ALA A 436 -7.13 2.37 -20.24
N ARG A 437 -8.06 2.89 -19.49
CA ARG A 437 -8.01 2.92 -18.03
C ARG A 437 -8.37 1.54 -17.47
N GLY A 438 -8.03 1.27 -16.22
CA GLY A 438 -8.29 -0.04 -15.61
C GLY A 438 -8.81 0.02 -14.20
N VAL A 439 -8.64 -1.05 -13.45
CA VAL A 439 -9.01 -1.27 -12.04
C VAL A 439 -10.54 -1.28 -11.85
N THR A 440 -11.22 -0.14 -11.96
CA THR A 440 -12.68 -0.01 -11.85
C THR A 440 -13.33 0.27 -13.20
N MET A 441 -12.58 0.16 -14.28
CA MET A 441 -13.05 0.38 -15.65
C MET A 441 -12.64 -0.81 -16.52
N GLY A 442 -13.49 -1.14 -17.50
CA GLY A 442 -13.23 -2.22 -18.45
C GLY A 442 -12.08 -1.93 -19.39
N ARG A 443 -11.37 -2.99 -19.76
CA ARG A 443 -10.37 -3.00 -20.82
C ARG A 443 -10.71 -4.10 -21.81
N PHE A 444 -10.39 -3.89 -23.08
CA PHE A 444 -10.57 -4.93 -24.07
C PHE A 444 -9.74 -6.17 -23.72
N CYS A 445 -10.41 -7.31 -23.57
CA CYS A 445 -9.75 -8.58 -23.27
C CYS A 445 -10.52 -9.72 -23.95
N PRO A 446 -9.94 -10.34 -24.98
CA PRO A 446 -10.60 -11.42 -25.74
C PRO A 446 -11.15 -12.56 -24.88
N ARG A 447 -10.43 -12.95 -23.83
CA ARG A 447 -10.84 -14.05 -22.94
C ARG A 447 -12.12 -13.75 -22.17
N LEU A 448 -12.42 -12.48 -21.91
CA LEU A 448 -13.55 -12.07 -21.11
C LEU A 448 -14.76 -11.70 -21.94
N LEU A 449 -14.58 -11.40 -23.24
CA LEU A 449 -15.69 -11.17 -24.15
C LEU A 449 -16.64 -12.37 -24.21
N ALA A 450 -16.13 -13.59 -24.07
CA ALA A 450 -16.95 -14.80 -24.05
C ALA A 450 -17.99 -14.85 -22.90
N SER A 451 -17.74 -14.13 -21.79
CA SER A 451 -18.66 -14.03 -20.64
C SER A 451 -19.57 -12.81 -20.70
N GLN A 452 -19.44 -11.97 -21.71
CA GLN A 452 -20.18 -10.71 -21.86
C GLN A 452 -21.23 -10.80 -22.96
N ARG A 453 -22.29 -9.98 -22.85
CA ARG A 453 -23.18 -9.73 -23.98
C ARG A 453 -22.56 -8.64 -24.86
N ILE A 454 -22.46 -8.94 -26.17
CA ILE A 454 -21.83 -8.03 -27.14
C ILE A 454 -22.84 -7.65 -28.20
N TYR A 455 -22.93 -6.35 -28.45
CA TYR A 455 -23.72 -5.78 -29.54
C TYR A 455 -22.77 -5.04 -30.46
N VAL A 456 -22.91 -5.29 -31.78
CA VAL A 456 -22.05 -4.72 -32.81
C VAL A 456 -22.90 -3.89 -33.78
N ALA A 457 -22.48 -2.67 -34.02
CA ALA A 457 -23.06 -1.82 -35.06
C ALA A 457 -22.32 -2.06 -36.38
N LEU A 458 -23.10 -2.28 -37.44
CA LEU A 458 -22.62 -2.52 -38.78
C LEU A 458 -22.99 -1.34 -39.69
N SER A 459 -22.07 -0.92 -40.54
CA SER A 459 -22.27 -0.04 -41.67
C SER A 459 -21.85 -0.78 -42.92
N ASN A 460 -22.72 -0.96 -43.91
CA ASN A 460 -22.44 -1.76 -45.10
C ASN A 460 -21.82 -3.13 -44.75
N SER A 461 -22.41 -3.83 -43.78
CA SER A 461 -21.96 -5.14 -43.27
C SER A 461 -20.59 -5.15 -42.59
N ARG A 462 -19.92 -4.02 -42.41
CA ARG A 462 -18.64 -3.92 -41.69
C ARG A 462 -18.86 -3.47 -40.26
N PRO A 463 -18.21 -4.09 -39.27
CA PRO A 463 -18.25 -3.63 -37.88
C PRO A 463 -17.63 -2.22 -37.74
N VAL A 464 -18.38 -1.29 -37.16
CA VAL A 464 -17.93 0.11 -36.97
C VAL A 464 -17.94 0.56 -35.52
N ALA A 465 -18.72 -0.13 -34.67
CA ALA A 465 -18.75 0.11 -33.24
C ALA A 465 -19.22 -1.13 -32.49
N PHE A 466 -18.87 -1.23 -31.22
CA PHE A 466 -19.41 -2.26 -30.34
C PHE A 466 -19.63 -1.76 -28.91
N MET A 467 -20.52 -2.46 -28.20
CA MET A 467 -20.69 -2.38 -26.76
C MET A 467 -20.62 -3.75 -26.13
N SER A 468 -19.93 -3.88 -25.01
CA SER A 468 -19.96 -5.07 -24.17
C SER A 468 -20.64 -4.81 -22.84
N TRP A 469 -21.33 -5.83 -22.32
CA TRP A 469 -22.12 -5.75 -21.11
C TRP A 469 -21.83 -6.94 -20.20
N HIS A 470 -21.52 -6.67 -18.94
CA HIS A 470 -21.56 -7.70 -17.92
C HIS A 470 -23.00 -8.09 -17.62
N GLN A 471 -23.22 -9.36 -17.31
CA GLN A 471 -24.56 -9.90 -17.05
C GLN A 471 -24.58 -10.72 -15.77
N CYS A 472 -25.70 -10.67 -15.06
CA CYS A 472 -26.11 -11.60 -14.01
C CYS A 472 -27.64 -11.53 -13.88
N ASP A 473 -28.24 -12.31 -13.00
CA ASP A 473 -29.72 -12.36 -12.84
C ASP A 473 -30.30 -11.02 -12.39
N THR A 474 -29.51 -10.16 -11.72
CA THR A 474 -29.97 -8.82 -11.33
C THR A 474 -29.94 -7.80 -12.46
N GLY A 475 -29.37 -8.11 -13.63
CA GLY A 475 -29.37 -7.22 -14.78
C GLY A 475 -28.15 -7.23 -15.66
N LEU A 476 -28.05 -6.17 -16.46
CA LEU A 476 -26.91 -5.89 -17.32
C LEU A 476 -26.20 -4.62 -16.88
N CYS A 477 -24.88 -4.58 -16.98
CA CYS A 477 -24.07 -3.37 -16.75
C CYS A 477 -23.13 -3.12 -17.92
N LEU A 478 -23.17 -1.90 -18.45
CA LEU A 478 -22.29 -1.44 -19.53
C LEU A 478 -20.83 -1.50 -19.10
N ASP A 479 -20.00 -2.16 -19.90
CA ASP A 479 -18.55 -2.25 -19.70
C ASP A 479 -17.83 -1.39 -20.75
N LEU A 480 -17.77 -1.83 -21.98
CA LEU A 480 -17.04 -1.12 -23.06
C LEU A 480 -17.99 -0.44 -24.03
N MET A 481 -17.58 0.75 -24.44
CA MET A 481 -18.11 1.49 -25.57
C MET A 481 -16.94 1.82 -26.50
N ARG A 482 -16.92 1.23 -27.68
CA ARG A 482 -15.83 1.42 -28.66
C ARG A 482 -16.41 1.70 -30.03
N HIS A 483 -15.79 2.59 -30.76
CA HIS A 483 -16.22 2.97 -32.10
C HIS A 483 -15.06 3.52 -32.93
N LEU A 484 -15.16 3.38 -34.22
CA LEU A 484 -14.30 4.07 -35.17
C LEU A 484 -14.57 5.58 -35.15
N PRO A 485 -13.63 6.42 -35.62
CA PRO A 485 -13.90 7.84 -35.87
C PRO A 485 -15.09 8.04 -36.84
N ASP A 486 -15.65 9.22 -36.86
CA ASP A 486 -16.62 9.71 -37.87
C ASP A 486 -17.92 8.87 -38.01
N LEU A 487 -18.43 8.31 -36.91
CA LEU A 487 -19.69 7.59 -36.94
C LEU A 487 -20.92 8.50 -37.04
N PRO A 488 -21.98 8.05 -37.75
CA PRO A 488 -23.27 8.73 -37.76
C PRO A 488 -23.81 8.95 -36.34
N GLN A 489 -24.37 10.13 -36.11
CA GLN A 489 -24.98 10.44 -34.81
C GLN A 489 -26.10 9.43 -34.49
N GLY A 490 -26.06 8.89 -33.27
CA GLY A 490 -27.06 7.93 -32.82
C GLY A 490 -26.62 6.47 -32.90
N THR A 491 -25.50 6.13 -33.54
CA THR A 491 -24.98 4.76 -33.64
C THR A 491 -24.85 4.11 -32.26
N MET A 492 -24.18 4.78 -31.31
CA MET A 492 -24.02 4.25 -29.96
C MET A 492 -25.35 4.16 -29.20
N HIS A 493 -26.35 5.01 -29.53
CA HIS A 493 -27.67 4.93 -28.94
C HIS A 493 -28.45 3.70 -29.44
N LEU A 494 -28.27 3.31 -30.71
CA LEU A 494 -28.84 2.09 -31.27
C LEU A 494 -28.33 0.84 -30.54
N LEU A 495 -27.05 0.79 -30.19
CA LEU A 495 -26.47 -0.31 -29.42
C LEU A 495 -27.10 -0.46 -28.03
N VAL A 496 -27.33 0.66 -27.31
CA VAL A 496 -28.04 0.64 -26.03
C VAL A 496 -29.49 0.18 -26.20
N MET A 497 -30.19 0.66 -27.24
CA MET A 497 -31.55 0.25 -27.51
C MET A 497 -31.67 -1.24 -27.84
N ALA A 498 -30.67 -1.80 -28.57
CA ALA A 498 -30.62 -3.24 -28.81
C ALA A 498 -30.42 -4.04 -27.52
N ALA A 499 -29.53 -3.59 -26.64
CA ALA A 499 -29.30 -4.19 -25.33
C ALA A 499 -30.56 -4.11 -24.44
N LEU A 500 -31.25 -2.98 -24.47
CA LEU A 500 -32.50 -2.77 -23.71
C LEU A 500 -33.62 -3.67 -24.20
N LYS A 501 -33.77 -3.81 -25.52
CA LYS A 501 -34.77 -4.72 -26.13
C LYS A 501 -34.51 -6.18 -25.75
N ASP A 502 -33.25 -6.60 -25.77
CA ASP A 502 -32.84 -7.94 -25.39
C ASP A 502 -32.99 -8.17 -23.88
N ALA A 503 -32.64 -7.19 -23.03
CA ALA A 503 -32.88 -7.25 -21.59
C ALA A 503 -34.37 -7.40 -21.25
N ARG A 504 -35.24 -6.67 -21.93
CA ARG A 504 -36.71 -6.82 -21.81
C ARG A 504 -37.17 -8.23 -22.20
N ALA A 505 -36.70 -8.75 -23.34
CA ALA A 505 -37.06 -10.07 -23.84
C ALA A 505 -36.57 -11.21 -22.91
N THR A 506 -35.46 -11.00 -22.21
CA THR A 506 -34.92 -11.97 -21.25
C THR A 506 -35.30 -11.67 -19.80
N ALA A 507 -36.28 -10.78 -19.58
CA ALA A 507 -36.80 -10.41 -18.26
C ALA A 507 -35.74 -9.95 -17.24
N HIS A 508 -34.65 -9.34 -17.70
CA HIS A 508 -33.69 -8.74 -16.77
C HIS A 508 -34.34 -7.52 -16.09
N PRO A 509 -34.27 -7.44 -14.74
CA PRO A 509 -34.95 -6.37 -14.01
C PRO A 509 -34.31 -5.00 -14.22
N GLN A 510 -33.02 -4.94 -14.61
CA GLN A 510 -32.28 -3.70 -14.65
C GLN A 510 -31.21 -3.68 -15.74
N LEU A 511 -31.01 -2.50 -16.33
CA LEU A 511 -29.92 -2.20 -17.25
C LEU A 511 -29.15 -0.96 -16.75
N SER A 512 -27.89 -1.15 -16.34
CA SER A 512 -27.03 -0.08 -15.86
C SER A 512 -26.16 0.45 -16.99
N LEU A 513 -26.22 1.77 -17.23
CA LEU A 513 -25.28 2.47 -18.09
C LEU A 513 -23.96 2.83 -17.35
N ALA A 514 -23.70 2.20 -16.20
CA ALA A 514 -22.59 2.47 -15.30
C ALA A 514 -22.58 3.90 -14.73
N ALA A 515 -21.43 4.34 -14.20
CA ALA A 515 -21.33 5.57 -13.43
C ALA A 515 -21.61 6.85 -14.24
N LEU A 516 -22.34 7.78 -13.59
CA LEU A 516 -22.47 9.19 -13.97
C LEU A 516 -21.76 10.07 -12.94
N PRO A 517 -21.13 11.16 -13.33
CA PRO A 517 -20.61 12.15 -12.40
C PRO A 517 -21.70 12.71 -11.50
N ILE A 518 -21.34 13.03 -10.27
CA ILE A 518 -22.24 13.76 -9.36
C ILE A 518 -22.43 15.20 -9.83
N THR A 519 -23.57 15.78 -9.50
CA THR A 519 -23.74 17.23 -9.57
C THR A 519 -22.86 17.86 -8.46
N PRO A 520 -21.99 18.86 -8.76
CA PRO A 520 -21.17 19.47 -7.73
C PRO A 520 -22.01 20.05 -6.61
N GLY A 521 -21.73 19.67 -5.37
CA GLY A 521 -22.29 20.30 -4.17
C GLY A 521 -21.49 21.54 -3.76
N PRO A 522 -21.89 22.20 -2.66
CA PRO A 522 -21.20 23.39 -2.15
C PRO A 522 -19.83 23.08 -1.55
N ASP A 523 -19.57 21.83 -1.14
CA ASP A 523 -18.33 21.40 -0.52
C ASP A 523 -17.21 21.16 -1.54
N LEU A 524 -15.96 21.49 -1.15
CA LEU A 524 -14.77 21.37 -1.99
C LEU A 524 -14.53 19.93 -2.46
N ALA A 525 -14.85 18.94 -1.63
CA ALA A 525 -14.65 17.53 -1.96
C ALA A 525 -15.56 17.07 -3.10
N SER A 526 -16.84 17.48 -3.10
CA SER A 526 -17.78 17.20 -4.18
C SER A 526 -17.39 17.90 -5.48
N GLN A 527 -16.92 19.16 -5.39
CA GLN A 527 -16.44 19.91 -6.56
C GLN A 527 -15.22 19.26 -7.20
N ILE A 528 -14.23 18.83 -6.39
CA ILE A 528 -13.05 18.11 -6.87
C ILE A 528 -13.47 16.77 -7.49
N THR A 529 -14.34 16.02 -6.83
CA THR A 529 -14.82 14.72 -7.33
C THR A 529 -15.55 14.88 -8.66
N ALA A 530 -16.45 15.85 -8.78
CA ALA A 530 -17.16 16.15 -10.01
C ALA A 530 -16.20 16.51 -11.15
N ARG A 531 -15.16 17.34 -10.90
CA ARG A 531 -14.15 17.69 -11.90
C ARG A 531 -13.29 16.49 -12.34
N LEU A 532 -12.88 15.65 -11.40
CA LEU A 532 -12.05 14.47 -11.70
C LEU A 532 -12.80 13.39 -12.50
N THR A 533 -14.12 13.30 -12.33
CA THR A 533 -14.98 12.31 -13.00
C THR A 533 -15.65 12.87 -14.24
N ALA A 534 -15.51 14.17 -14.54
CA ALA A 534 -16.18 14.85 -15.63
C ALA A 534 -15.78 14.27 -17.01
N ASN A 535 -16.77 13.82 -17.73
CA ASN A 535 -16.70 13.56 -19.18
C ASN A 535 -18.01 14.07 -19.79
N PRO A 536 -18.05 15.33 -20.25
CA PRO A 536 -19.29 15.95 -20.69
C PRO A 536 -19.99 15.22 -21.83
N GLY A 537 -19.25 14.62 -22.76
CA GLY A 537 -19.78 13.84 -23.88
C GLY A 537 -20.50 12.57 -23.40
N LEU A 538 -19.81 11.77 -22.56
CA LEU A 538 -20.35 10.54 -22.00
C LEU A 538 -21.53 10.81 -21.05
N THR A 539 -21.45 11.90 -20.28
CA THR A 539 -22.54 12.31 -19.39
C THR A 539 -23.80 12.65 -20.20
N ARG A 540 -23.69 13.50 -21.23
CA ARG A 540 -24.80 13.84 -22.13
C ARG A 540 -25.38 12.62 -22.86
N PHE A 541 -24.50 11.70 -23.27
CA PHE A 541 -24.93 10.44 -23.87
C PHE A 541 -25.82 9.64 -22.93
N LYS A 542 -25.36 9.36 -21.71
CA LYS A 542 -26.12 8.57 -20.73
C LYS A 542 -27.42 9.26 -20.31
N GLN A 543 -27.37 10.57 -20.07
CA GLN A 543 -28.54 11.38 -19.70
C GLN A 543 -29.62 11.41 -20.79
N SER A 544 -29.26 11.21 -22.07
CA SER A 544 -30.23 11.20 -23.17
C SER A 544 -31.26 10.07 -23.07
N PHE A 545 -31.00 9.04 -22.26
CA PHE A 545 -31.93 7.96 -21.94
C PHE A 545 -32.81 8.26 -20.73
N ALA A 546 -32.66 9.42 -20.09
CA ALA A 546 -33.35 9.82 -18.85
C ALA A 546 -33.29 8.76 -17.74
N PRO A 547 -32.10 8.24 -17.36
CA PRO A 547 -31.98 7.15 -16.41
C PRO A 547 -32.35 7.59 -14.99
N THR A 548 -32.80 6.64 -14.18
CA THR A 548 -32.88 6.79 -12.72
C THR A 548 -31.45 6.79 -12.18
N ARG A 549 -31.20 7.64 -11.18
CA ARG A 549 -29.87 7.77 -10.55
C ARG A 549 -29.85 7.05 -9.22
N ALA A 550 -28.91 6.13 -9.04
CA ALA A 550 -28.66 5.44 -7.78
C ALA A 550 -27.30 5.89 -7.20
N PRO A 551 -27.26 6.56 -6.04
CA PRO A 551 -26.02 7.10 -5.49
C PRO A 551 -25.06 5.99 -5.06
N ARG A 552 -23.76 6.22 -5.29
CA ARG A 552 -22.67 5.34 -4.89
C ARG A 552 -21.66 6.11 -4.06
N TYR A 553 -21.17 5.45 -3.01
CA TYR A 553 -20.35 6.08 -1.98
C TYR A 553 -18.97 5.43 -1.89
N ALA A 554 -17.99 6.22 -1.49
CA ALA A 554 -16.73 5.74 -0.94
C ALA A 554 -16.69 6.00 0.56
N LEU A 555 -16.15 5.06 1.33
CA LEU A 555 -16.11 5.15 2.79
C LEU A 555 -14.75 4.65 3.31
N ALA A 556 -14.31 5.25 4.42
CA ALA A 556 -13.10 4.81 5.15
C ALA A 556 -13.22 5.18 6.63
N PRO A 557 -12.36 4.63 7.51
CA PRO A 557 -12.40 4.93 8.94
C PRO A 557 -12.19 6.41 9.31
N SER A 558 -11.57 7.20 8.44
CA SER A 558 -11.39 8.64 8.62
C SER A 558 -11.37 9.38 7.29
N ARG A 559 -11.55 10.72 7.31
CA ARG A 559 -11.45 11.56 6.11
C ARG A 559 -10.07 11.48 5.44
N ALA A 560 -8.99 11.50 6.23
CA ALA A 560 -7.63 11.37 5.72
C ALA A 560 -7.41 10.01 5.04
N ALA A 561 -7.85 8.91 5.67
CA ALA A 561 -7.80 7.58 5.10
C ALA A 561 -8.59 7.48 3.79
N LEU A 562 -9.77 8.12 3.72
CA LEU A 562 -10.62 8.15 2.53
C LEU A 562 -9.92 8.88 1.37
N LEU A 563 -9.41 10.09 1.60
CA LEU A 563 -8.70 10.87 0.58
C LEU A 563 -7.46 10.12 0.07
N PHE A 564 -6.71 9.52 0.98
CA PHE A 564 -5.52 8.74 0.65
C PHE A 564 -5.84 7.50 -0.20
N ALA A 565 -6.88 6.75 0.18
CA ALA A 565 -7.33 5.58 -0.57
C ALA A 565 -7.87 5.96 -1.96
N LEU A 566 -8.60 7.08 -2.07
CA LEU A 566 -9.09 7.59 -3.35
C LEU A 566 -7.96 8.07 -4.27
N ALA A 567 -6.91 8.69 -3.71
CA ALA A 567 -5.71 9.08 -4.47
C ALA A 567 -4.96 7.85 -5.02
N ASP A 568 -4.78 6.81 -4.19
CA ASP A 568 -4.16 5.54 -4.63
C ASP A 568 -5.00 4.85 -5.71
N LEU A 569 -6.33 4.83 -5.54
CA LEU A 569 -7.25 4.26 -6.53
C LEU A 569 -7.24 5.06 -7.84
N ALA A 570 -7.27 6.38 -7.79
CA ALA A 570 -7.21 7.24 -8.97
C ALA A 570 -5.91 7.05 -9.76
N ARG A 571 -4.79 6.92 -9.06
CA ARG A 571 -3.50 6.56 -9.65
C ARG A 571 -3.56 5.18 -10.33
N ALA A 572 -4.11 4.19 -9.62
CA ALA A 572 -4.22 2.83 -10.14
C ALA A 572 -5.12 2.74 -11.38
N ILE A 573 -6.20 3.51 -11.45
CA ILE A 573 -7.08 3.59 -12.63
C ILE A 573 -6.33 4.15 -13.84
N ARG A 574 -5.46 5.14 -13.64
CA ARG A 574 -4.67 5.75 -14.72
C ARG A 574 -3.50 4.86 -15.18
N HIS A 575 -2.94 4.07 -14.26
CA HIS A 575 -1.78 3.22 -14.50
C HIS A 575 -2.05 1.78 -14.02
N PRO A 576 -2.97 1.05 -14.67
CA PRO A 576 -3.43 -0.26 -14.20
C PRO A 576 -2.31 -1.31 -14.15
N ASP A 577 -1.38 -1.28 -15.08
CA ASP A 577 -0.29 -2.27 -15.16
C ASP A 577 0.72 -2.18 -14.02
N GLN A 578 0.79 -1.04 -13.35
CA GLN A 578 1.61 -0.85 -12.14
C GLN A 578 0.88 -1.25 -10.85
N ALA A 579 -0.44 -1.25 -10.89
CA ALA A 579 -1.28 -1.46 -9.71
C ALA A 579 -1.64 -2.94 -9.49
N LEU A 580 -1.88 -3.66 -10.57
CA LEU A 580 -2.40 -5.02 -10.55
C LEU A 580 -1.24 -6.02 -10.71
N THR A 581 -0.57 -6.33 -9.63
CA THR A 581 0.34 -7.48 -9.60
C THR A 581 -0.46 -8.71 -9.19
N PRO A 582 -0.42 -9.82 -9.94
CA PRO A 582 -1.02 -11.06 -9.50
C PRO A 582 -0.49 -11.43 -8.11
N PRO A 583 -1.29 -12.06 -7.25
CA PRO A 583 -0.81 -12.55 -5.98
C PRO A 583 0.40 -13.45 -6.26
N SER A 584 1.51 -13.20 -5.56
CA SER A 584 2.61 -14.16 -5.51
C SER A 584 2.00 -15.49 -5.08
N PRO A 585 2.24 -16.60 -5.77
CA PRO A 585 1.79 -17.89 -5.28
C PRO A 585 2.25 -17.98 -3.82
N ALA A 586 1.33 -18.37 -2.92
CA ALA A 586 1.71 -18.70 -1.56
C ALA A 586 2.91 -19.65 -1.67
N PRO A 587 3.96 -19.49 -0.83
CA PRO A 587 5.03 -20.48 -0.82
C PRO A 587 4.33 -21.82 -0.66
N ALA A 588 4.55 -22.70 -1.63
CA ALA A 588 4.07 -24.07 -1.53
C ALA A 588 4.59 -24.58 -0.18
N HIS A 589 3.69 -24.92 0.72
CA HIS A 589 4.04 -25.78 1.81
C HIS A 589 4.57 -27.03 1.11
N HIS A 590 5.89 -27.18 1.08
CA HIS A 590 6.47 -28.48 0.87
C HIS A 590 5.99 -29.31 2.07
N ASP A 591 4.88 -30.01 1.88
CA ASP A 591 4.58 -31.17 2.66
C ASP A 591 5.82 -32.06 2.52
N HIS A 592 6.58 -32.15 3.60
CA HIS A 592 7.53 -33.23 3.75
C HIS A 592 6.70 -34.51 3.73
N GLU A 593 6.54 -35.06 2.54
CA GLU A 593 6.21 -36.48 2.43
C GLU A 593 7.28 -37.22 3.21
N ALA A 594 6.86 -37.74 4.34
CA ALA A 594 7.63 -38.69 5.11
C ALA A 594 8.08 -39.81 4.15
N PHE A 595 9.38 -39.97 4.00
CA PHE A 595 9.95 -41.19 3.47
C PHE A 595 9.42 -42.36 4.32
N ALA A 596 8.37 -42.98 3.86
CA ALA A 596 7.93 -44.25 4.34
C ALA A 596 8.97 -45.27 3.85
N ILE A 597 9.86 -45.68 4.74
CA ILE A 597 10.71 -46.86 4.55
C ILE A 597 9.77 -48.04 4.38
N ALA A 598 9.69 -48.58 3.16
CA ALA A 598 9.00 -49.82 2.89
C ALA A 598 9.67 -50.94 3.71
N PRO A 599 8.92 -51.78 4.42
CA PRO A 599 9.50 -53.00 5.03
C PRO A 599 9.90 -53.95 3.89
N GLY A 600 11.17 -54.35 3.89
CA GLY A 600 11.69 -55.34 2.98
C GLY A 600 10.97 -56.69 3.12
N PRO A 601 10.93 -57.52 2.07
CA PRO A 601 10.33 -58.84 2.14
C PRO A 601 11.23 -59.75 2.98
N GLY A 602 10.75 -60.12 4.18
CA GLY A 602 11.38 -61.11 5.05
C GLY A 602 10.74 -62.46 4.84
N SER A 603 11.56 -63.42 4.56
CA SER A 603 11.40 -64.90 4.45
C SER A 603 10.41 -65.49 5.42
#